data_40334378a8645fdda638f628b40ec07f
#
_entry.id   40334378a8645fdda638f628b40ec07f
#
_cell.length_a   1.000
_cell.length_b   1.000
_cell.length_c   1.000
_cell.angle_alpha   90.00
_cell.angle_beta   90.00
_cell.angle_gamma   90.00
#
_symmetry.space_group_name_H-M   'P 1'
#
loop_
_entity.id
_entity.type
_entity.pdbx_description
1 polymer ?
#
loop_
_entity_poly.entity_id
_entity_poly.type
_entity_poly.pdbx_seq_one_letter_code
_entity_poly.pdbx_strand_id
1 'polypeptide(L)'
;LSTLEDSLIRKQYSTTINLIPPNKARAIHKFFRIHSTIAIEVGLLALTEIISKYGPQIPHDLWERKLAAMFVLLDGYFDRYDQLINPSTIIDGNDLIQELGYEPGVKLGTILQQLSEAQAAGEFRDRDSALKMARSLYSASNE
;
A
#
# COMPACT_ATOMS: atom_id res chain seq x y z
N LEU A 1 20.42 24.77 13.01
CA LEU A 1 20.57 23.43 13.62
C LEU A 1 19.45 22.47 13.19
N SER A 2 18.19 22.93 12.98
CA SER A 2 17.07 22.04 12.62
C SER A 2 17.17 21.39 11.23
N THR A 3 17.69 22.11 10.24
CA THR A 3 17.74 21.65 8.83
C THR A 3 18.70 20.49 8.56
N LEU A 4 19.77 20.36 9.34
CA LEU A 4 20.73 19.24 9.20
C LEU A 4 20.24 17.96 9.86
N GLU A 5 19.58 18.07 11.01
CA GLU A 5 18.95 16.94 11.69
C GLU A 5 17.76 16.41 10.89
N ASP A 6 16.92 17.30 10.34
CA ASP A 6 15.81 16.90 9.44
C ASP A 6 16.31 16.18 8.19
N SER A 7 17.44 16.62 7.62
CA SER A 7 18.03 15.96 6.44
C SER A 7 18.65 14.59 6.75
N LEU A 8 19.24 14.42 7.94
CA LEU A 8 19.78 13.15 8.41
C LEU A 8 18.67 12.15 8.75
N ILE A 9 17.64 12.62 9.42
CA ILE A 9 16.45 11.82 9.73
C ILE A 9 15.78 11.35 8.43
N ARG A 10 15.50 12.25 7.48
CA ARG A 10 14.97 11.90 6.16
C ARG A 10 15.85 10.91 5.42
N LYS A 11 17.18 11.08 5.45
CA LYS A 11 18.13 10.20 4.77
C LYS A 11 18.17 8.80 5.39
N GLN A 12 18.13 8.70 6.71
CA GLN A 12 18.11 7.43 7.44
C GLN A 12 16.83 6.64 7.14
N TYR A 13 15.68 7.29 7.13
CA TYR A 13 14.39 6.65 6.83
C TYR A 13 14.18 6.46 5.32
N SER A 14 14.64 7.35 4.45
CA SER A 14 14.58 7.22 2.99
C SER A 14 15.35 6.00 2.48
N THR A 15 16.46 5.63 3.10
CA THR A 15 17.21 4.42 2.73
C THR A 15 16.41 3.14 3.05
N THR A 16 15.62 3.15 4.12
CA THR A 16 14.73 2.05 4.51
C THR A 16 13.48 1.98 3.60
N ILE A 17 13.05 3.09 3.05
CA ILE A 17 11.84 3.26 2.24
C ILE A 17 12.06 2.85 0.78
N ASN A 18 13.27 2.99 0.24
CA ASN A 18 13.58 2.62 -1.16
C ASN A 18 13.47 1.11 -1.46
N LEU A 19 13.33 0.28 -0.43
CA LEU A 19 13.15 -1.17 -0.52
C LEU A 19 11.90 -1.59 0.26
N ILE A 20 10.72 -1.02 -0.09
CA ILE A 20 9.46 -1.57 0.44
C ILE A 20 9.22 -2.91 -0.27
N PRO A 21 9.30 -4.03 0.47
CA PRO A 21 9.02 -5.33 -0.13
C PRO A 21 7.56 -5.41 -0.58
N PRO A 22 7.24 -6.22 -1.62
CA PRO A 22 5.90 -6.31 -2.21
C PRO A 22 4.76 -6.52 -1.20
N ASN A 23 4.99 -7.34 -0.18
CA ASN A 23 4.00 -7.57 0.89
C ASN A 23 3.68 -6.31 1.71
N LYS A 24 4.67 -5.44 1.95
CA LYS A 24 4.45 -4.15 2.61
C LYS A 24 3.75 -3.15 1.70
N ALA A 25 4.10 -3.09 0.41
CA ALA A 25 3.42 -2.24 -0.57
C ALA A 25 1.93 -2.61 -0.68
N ARG A 26 1.60 -3.90 -0.74
CA ARG A 26 0.20 -4.39 -0.68
C ARG A 26 -0.51 -3.96 0.59
N ALA A 27 0.15 -4.08 1.75
CA ALA A 27 -0.42 -3.68 3.04
C ALA A 27 -0.70 -2.18 3.11
N ILE A 28 0.20 -1.34 2.59
CA ILE A 28 0.03 0.11 2.50
C ILE A 28 -1.15 0.45 1.60
N HIS A 29 -1.18 -0.09 0.38
CA HIS A 29 -2.27 0.12 -0.56
C HIS A 29 -3.62 -0.27 0.05
N LYS A 30 -3.71 -1.46 0.67
CA LYS A 30 -4.91 -1.94 1.34
C LYS A 30 -5.32 -1.03 2.49
N PHE A 31 -4.38 -0.54 3.29
CA PHE A 31 -4.64 0.38 4.40
C PHE A 31 -5.28 1.67 3.91
N PHE A 32 -4.68 2.31 2.89
CA PHE A 32 -5.25 3.54 2.32
C PHE A 32 -6.60 3.31 1.63
N ARG A 33 -6.78 2.18 0.96
CA ARG A 33 -8.06 1.83 0.34
C ARG A 33 -9.18 1.67 1.38
N ILE A 34 -8.89 1.09 2.55
CA ILE A 34 -9.87 0.89 3.63
C ILE A 34 -10.18 2.22 4.34
N HIS A 35 -9.16 3.00 4.64
CA HIS A 35 -9.31 4.22 5.46
C HIS A 35 -9.48 5.49 4.64
N SER A 36 -9.23 5.43 3.31
CA SER A 36 -9.43 6.55 2.40
C SER A 36 -8.79 7.86 2.90
N THR A 37 -9.57 8.94 2.95
CA THR A 37 -9.11 10.29 3.33
C THR A 37 -8.64 10.41 4.78
N ILE A 38 -9.03 9.49 5.68
CA ILE A 38 -8.66 9.52 7.11
C ILE A 38 -7.51 8.57 7.46
N ALA A 39 -6.82 8.04 6.45
CA ALA A 39 -5.76 7.04 6.66
C ALA A 39 -4.61 7.57 7.54
N ILE A 40 -4.21 8.82 7.33
CA ILE A 40 -3.14 9.45 8.12
C ILE A 40 -3.59 9.68 9.55
N GLU A 41 -4.81 10.14 9.76
CA GLU A 41 -5.40 10.35 11.10
C GLU A 41 -5.48 9.02 11.87
N VAL A 42 -5.86 7.93 11.22
CA VAL A 42 -5.86 6.59 11.82
C VAL A 42 -4.45 6.18 12.24
N GLY A 43 -3.43 6.45 11.42
CA GLY A 43 -2.03 6.21 11.77
C GLY A 43 -1.58 7.02 12.99
N LEU A 44 -1.93 8.31 13.03
CA LEU A 44 -1.63 9.19 14.16
C LEU A 44 -2.36 8.74 15.44
N LEU A 45 -3.64 8.35 15.33
CA LEU A 45 -4.40 7.81 16.46
C LEU A 45 -3.74 6.58 17.06
N ALA A 46 -3.22 5.68 16.23
CA ALA A 46 -2.48 4.50 16.70
C ALA A 46 -1.19 4.86 17.46
N LEU A 47 -0.50 5.96 17.11
CA LEU A 47 0.62 6.46 17.89
C LEU A 47 0.18 7.05 19.23
N THR A 48 -0.89 7.83 19.26
CA THR A 48 -1.41 8.44 20.49
C THR A 48 -1.92 7.38 21.48
N GLU A 49 -2.51 6.29 20.98
CA GLU A 49 -2.92 5.15 21.82
C GLU A 49 -1.72 4.53 22.54
N ILE A 50 -0.60 4.34 21.86
CA ILE A 50 0.62 3.81 22.48
C ILE A 50 1.18 4.76 23.54
N ILE A 51 1.25 6.05 23.23
CA ILE A 51 1.69 7.07 24.19
C ILE A 51 0.78 7.05 25.42
N SER A 52 -0.52 6.98 25.24
CA SER A 52 -1.50 6.94 26.34
C SER A 52 -1.36 5.69 27.19
N LYS A 53 -1.05 4.54 26.57
CA LYS A 53 -0.94 3.25 27.28
C LYS A 53 0.35 3.14 28.10
N TYR A 54 1.45 3.60 27.58
CA TYR A 54 2.77 3.38 28.17
C TYR A 54 3.36 4.63 28.84
N GLY A 55 2.88 5.83 28.51
CA GLY A 55 3.43 7.08 29.00
C GLY A 55 4.92 7.23 28.71
N PRO A 56 5.74 7.66 29.69
CA PRO A 56 7.19 7.78 29.52
C PRO A 56 7.93 6.44 29.42
N GLN A 57 7.25 5.33 29.66
CA GLN A 57 7.85 3.99 29.73
C GLN A 57 7.61 3.17 28.45
N ILE A 58 7.39 3.82 27.31
CA ILE A 58 7.24 3.12 26.03
C ILE A 58 8.50 2.30 25.75
N PRO A 59 8.42 0.97 25.50
CA PRO A 59 9.57 0.19 25.07
C PRO A 59 10.16 0.78 23.78
N HIS A 60 11.46 1.04 23.77
CA HIS A 60 12.15 1.74 22.68
C HIS A 60 11.94 1.05 21.32
N ASP A 61 12.08 -0.28 21.28
CA ASP A 61 11.88 -1.08 20.07
C ASP A 61 10.44 -1.03 19.54
N LEU A 62 9.46 -0.96 20.44
CA LEU A 62 8.05 -0.79 20.06
C LEU A 62 7.84 0.58 19.43
N TRP A 63 8.38 1.63 20.05
CA TRP A 63 8.25 2.99 19.57
C TRP A 63 8.89 3.18 18.20
N GLU A 64 10.13 2.70 18.02
CA GLU A 64 10.81 2.76 16.72
C GLU A 64 10.04 2.06 15.60
N ARG A 65 9.53 0.85 15.86
CA ARG A 65 8.72 0.12 14.86
C ARG A 65 7.46 0.89 14.48
N LYS A 66 6.81 1.55 15.43
CA LYS A 66 5.58 2.32 15.17
C LYS A 66 5.86 3.62 14.42
N LEU A 67 6.93 4.31 14.78
CA LEU A 67 7.38 5.48 14.02
C LEU A 67 7.77 5.09 12.59
N ALA A 68 8.53 4.02 12.41
CA ALA A 68 8.91 3.53 11.08
C ALA A 68 7.67 3.19 10.22
N ALA A 69 6.65 2.57 10.81
CA ALA A 69 5.38 2.32 10.11
C ALA A 69 4.68 3.63 9.71
N MET A 70 4.63 4.62 10.60
CA MET A 70 4.03 5.92 10.31
C MET A 70 4.78 6.67 9.22
N PHE A 71 6.13 6.65 9.23
CA PHE A 71 6.93 7.25 8.17
C PHE A 71 6.63 6.61 6.80
N VAL A 72 6.47 5.28 6.74
CA VAL A 72 6.12 4.59 5.50
C VAL A 72 4.73 5.00 4.99
N LEU A 73 3.76 5.22 5.88
CA LEU A 73 2.44 5.73 5.50
C LEU A 73 2.52 7.16 4.96
N LEU A 74 3.26 8.04 5.65
CA LEU A 74 3.45 9.43 5.23
C LEU A 74 4.18 9.53 3.88
N ASP A 75 5.26 8.77 3.69
CA ASP A 75 6.00 8.70 2.43
C ASP A 75 5.09 8.20 1.29
N GLY A 76 4.30 7.15 1.54
CA GLY A 76 3.31 6.66 0.58
C GLY A 76 2.30 7.72 0.18
N TYR A 77 1.83 8.51 1.14
CA TYR A 77 0.80 9.53 0.91
C TYR A 77 1.35 10.79 0.21
N PHE A 78 2.52 11.29 0.63
CA PHE A 78 3.03 12.56 0.13
C PHE A 78 3.95 12.42 -1.08
N ASP A 79 4.76 11.36 -1.13
CA ASP A 79 5.82 11.24 -2.13
C ASP A 79 5.55 10.14 -3.18
N ARG A 80 4.66 9.16 -2.88
CA ARG A 80 4.41 8.00 -3.76
C ARG A 80 2.92 7.68 -3.92
N TYR A 81 2.07 8.69 -3.87
CA TYR A 81 0.63 8.54 -3.96
C TYR A 81 0.20 7.74 -5.20
N ASP A 82 0.67 8.15 -6.38
CA ASP A 82 0.34 7.51 -7.65
C ASP A 82 0.94 6.11 -7.84
N GLN A 83 1.91 5.72 -7.00
CA GLN A 83 2.51 4.39 -7.07
C GLN A 83 1.87 3.41 -6.08
N LEU A 84 1.65 3.87 -4.85
CA LEU A 84 1.27 3.00 -3.74
C LEU A 84 -0.21 3.10 -3.36
N ILE A 85 -0.83 4.27 -3.54
CA ILE A 85 -2.19 4.51 -3.05
C ILE A 85 -3.20 4.47 -4.17
N ASN A 86 -2.96 5.22 -5.24
CA ASN A 86 -3.86 5.30 -6.39
C ASN A 86 -3.08 5.08 -7.70
N PRO A 87 -2.52 3.88 -7.93
CA PRO A 87 -1.84 3.59 -9.19
C PRO A 87 -2.83 3.70 -10.34
N SER A 88 -2.41 4.39 -11.41
CA SER A 88 -3.19 4.39 -12.65
C SER A 88 -3.35 2.96 -13.15
N THR A 89 -4.59 2.50 -13.32
CA THR A 89 -4.88 1.10 -13.69
C THR A 89 -4.33 0.78 -15.08
N ILE A 90 -3.52 -0.29 -15.17
CA ILE A 90 -2.99 -0.80 -16.45
C ILE A 90 -4.08 -1.52 -17.23
N ILE A 91 -4.98 -2.21 -16.52
CA ILE A 91 -6.18 -2.85 -17.08
C ILE A 91 -7.38 -2.54 -16.20
N ASP A 92 -8.54 -2.39 -16.80
CA ASP A 92 -9.79 -2.12 -16.12
C ASP A 92 -10.83 -3.25 -16.26
N GLY A 93 -12.05 -3.04 -15.74
CA GLY A 93 -13.11 -4.03 -15.81
C GLY A 93 -13.58 -4.30 -17.23
N ASN A 94 -13.56 -3.29 -18.10
CA ASN A 94 -13.95 -3.44 -19.50
C ASN A 94 -12.93 -4.29 -20.27
N ASP A 95 -11.64 -4.12 -19.97
CA ASP A 95 -10.58 -4.95 -20.54
C ASP A 95 -10.79 -6.44 -20.19
N LEU A 96 -11.13 -6.74 -18.93
CA LEU A 96 -11.37 -8.11 -18.49
C LEU A 96 -12.62 -8.72 -19.13
N ILE A 97 -13.67 -7.92 -19.32
CA ILE A 97 -14.89 -8.36 -20.01
C ILE A 97 -14.62 -8.62 -21.48
N GLN A 98 -13.97 -7.68 -22.18
CA GLN A 98 -13.76 -7.75 -23.64
C GLN A 98 -12.69 -8.76 -24.04
N GLU A 99 -11.56 -8.82 -23.32
CA GLU A 99 -10.43 -9.67 -23.73
C GLU A 99 -10.46 -11.06 -23.09
N LEU A 100 -11.06 -11.21 -21.91
CA LEU A 100 -11.09 -12.46 -21.18
C LEU A 100 -12.50 -13.07 -21.06
N GLY A 101 -13.54 -12.36 -21.48
CA GLY A 101 -14.92 -12.83 -21.44
C GLY A 101 -15.47 -12.96 -20.02
N TYR A 102 -14.98 -12.17 -19.07
CA TYR A 102 -15.44 -12.24 -17.68
C TYR A 102 -16.81 -11.57 -17.52
N GLU A 103 -17.67 -12.16 -16.71
CA GLU A 103 -18.98 -11.59 -16.45
C GLU A 103 -18.90 -10.47 -15.39
N PRO A 104 -19.66 -9.36 -15.60
CA PRO A 104 -19.79 -8.32 -14.59
C PRO A 104 -20.36 -8.89 -13.28
N GLY A 105 -19.76 -8.55 -12.14
CA GLY A 105 -20.25 -9.00 -10.85
C GLY A 105 -19.23 -8.90 -9.72
N VAL A 106 -19.59 -9.42 -8.56
CA VAL A 106 -18.74 -9.38 -7.36
C VAL A 106 -17.37 -10.03 -7.60
N LYS A 107 -17.33 -11.13 -8.35
CA LYS A 107 -16.10 -11.85 -8.68
C LYS A 107 -15.15 -10.97 -9.48
N LEU A 108 -15.65 -10.27 -10.51
CA LEU A 108 -14.87 -9.33 -11.29
C LEU A 108 -14.29 -8.21 -10.40
N GLY A 109 -15.11 -7.68 -9.50
CA GLY A 109 -14.68 -6.67 -8.53
C GLY A 109 -13.55 -7.16 -7.62
N THR A 110 -13.64 -8.40 -7.15
CA THR A 110 -12.59 -9.02 -6.32
C THR A 110 -11.27 -9.18 -7.10
N ILE A 111 -11.34 -9.60 -8.36
CA ILE A 111 -10.16 -9.73 -9.23
C ILE A 111 -9.51 -8.37 -9.49
N LEU A 112 -10.31 -7.34 -9.82
CA LEU A 112 -9.81 -5.98 -10.02
C LEU A 112 -9.13 -5.43 -8.77
N GLN A 113 -9.68 -5.72 -7.59
CA GLN A 113 -9.05 -5.34 -6.33
C GLN A 113 -7.69 -6.03 -6.14
N GLN A 114 -7.60 -7.34 -6.38
CA GLN A 114 -6.35 -8.08 -6.26
C GLN A 114 -5.31 -7.61 -7.27
N LEU A 115 -5.74 -7.27 -8.50
CA LEU A 115 -4.87 -6.68 -9.51
C LEU A 115 -4.34 -5.31 -9.09
N SER A 116 -5.19 -4.45 -8.53
CA SER A 116 -4.75 -3.15 -8.00
C SER A 116 -3.71 -3.30 -6.88
N GLU A 117 -3.93 -4.25 -5.96
CA GLU A 117 -2.98 -4.56 -4.88
C GLU A 117 -1.64 -5.10 -5.43
N ALA A 118 -1.68 -5.96 -6.45
CA ALA A 118 -0.51 -6.51 -7.11
C ALA A 118 0.26 -5.45 -7.92
N GLN A 119 -0.47 -4.56 -8.59
CA GLN A 119 0.13 -3.43 -9.31
C GLN A 119 0.85 -2.48 -8.36
N ALA A 120 0.21 -2.10 -7.25
CA ALA A 120 0.83 -1.29 -6.20
C ALA A 120 2.08 -1.97 -5.58
N ALA A 121 2.09 -3.30 -5.52
CA ALA A 121 3.25 -4.10 -5.10
C ALA A 121 4.35 -4.21 -6.18
N GLY A 122 4.08 -3.73 -7.42
CA GLY A 122 5.02 -3.81 -8.54
C GLY A 122 5.18 -5.21 -9.13
N GLU A 123 4.19 -6.10 -8.93
CA GLU A 123 4.26 -7.49 -9.42
C GLU A 123 4.08 -7.59 -10.93
N PHE A 124 3.49 -6.57 -11.55
CA PHE A 124 3.46 -6.40 -13.00
C PHE A 124 3.53 -4.90 -13.35
N ARG A 125 3.98 -4.61 -14.58
CA ARG A 125 4.16 -3.24 -15.06
C ARG A 125 3.64 -3.03 -16.49
N ASP A 126 3.17 -4.08 -17.12
CA ASP A 126 2.66 -4.08 -18.50
C ASP A 126 1.31 -4.80 -18.57
N ARG A 127 0.59 -4.53 -19.67
CA ARG A 127 -0.76 -5.06 -19.92
C ARG A 127 -0.78 -6.59 -20.02
N ASP A 128 0.22 -7.18 -20.68
CA ASP A 128 0.25 -8.63 -20.89
C ASP A 128 0.44 -9.39 -19.59
N SER A 129 1.32 -8.90 -18.73
CA SER A 129 1.54 -9.46 -17.39
C SER A 129 0.31 -9.32 -16.50
N ALA A 130 -0.39 -8.16 -16.59
CA ALA A 130 -1.64 -7.94 -15.88
C ALA A 130 -2.75 -8.91 -16.32
N LEU A 131 -2.91 -9.14 -17.62
CA LEU A 131 -3.89 -10.09 -18.17
C LEU A 131 -3.57 -11.54 -17.78
N LYS A 132 -2.28 -11.94 -17.77
CA LYS A 132 -1.86 -13.27 -17.29
C LYS A 132 -2.24 -13.46 -15.81
N MET A 133 -1.97 -12.46 -14.98
CA MET A 133 -2.35 -12.50 -13.57
C MET A 133 -3.87 -12.57 -13.39
N ALA A 134 -4.63 -11.80 -14.16
CA ALA A 134 -6.10 -11.85 -14.12
C ALA A 134 -6.64 -13.25 -14.42
N ARG A 135 -6.09 -13.93 -15.42
CA ARG A 135 -6.46 -15.33 -15.76
C ARG A 135 -6.16 -16.30 -14.61
N SER A 136 -4.99 -16.16 -13.99
CA SER A 136 -4.60 -16.98 -12.84
C SER A 136 -5.56 -16.81 -11.66
N LEU A 137 -5.90 -15.55 -11.33
CA LEU A 137 -6.84 -15.23 -10.25
C LEU A 137 -8.25 -15.75 -10.53
N TYR A 138 -8.70 -15.67 -11.77
CA TYR A 138 -10.01 -16.17 -12.18
C TYR A 138 -10.11 -17.70 -12.08
N SER A 139 -9.07 -18.41 -12.49
CA SER A 139 -9.00 -19.87 -12.40
C SER A 139 -9.02 -20.33 -10.94
N ALA A 140 -8.21 -19.69 -10.08
CA ALA A 140 -8.15 -20.01 -8.66
C ALA A 140 -9.47 -19.74 -7.90
N SER A 141 -10.32 -18.85 -8.43
CA SER A 141 -11.63 -18.53 -7.81
C SER A 141 -12.77 -19.44 -8.30
N ASN A 142 -12.49 -20.44 -9.16
CA ASN A 142 -13.43 -21.44 -9.64
C ASN A 142 -13.23 -22.82 -8.99
N GLU A 143 -12.21 -22.97 -8.13
CA GLU A 143 -11.98 -24.15 -7.29
C GLU A 143 -12.62 -23.99 -5.91
#